data_0f4a883f4fb6cd1144963b5fa265bc9b
#
_entry.id   0f4a883f4fb6cd1144963b5fa265bc9b
#
_cell.length_a   1.000
_cell.length_b   1.000
_cell.length_c   1.000
_cell.angle_alpha   90.00
_cell.angle_beta   90.00
_cell.angle_gamma   90.00
#
_symmetry.space_group_name_H-M   'P 1'
#
loop_
_entity.id
_entity.type
_entity.pdbx_description
1 polymer ?
#
loop_
_entity_poly.entity_id
_entity_poly.type
_entity_poly.pdbx_seq_one_letter_code
_entity_poly.pdbx_strand_id
1 'polypeptide(L)'
;MVKEAFQRLSPERQEELLHKGMMLYLKNPYDQVTVRMLAAAMEINMATFYRYFDEKEDLSLLILRRIQRKYVQAAPHRLFEEFPEVELSAEEQAYINRLITWPDDALQRAYFEGAVECNMPVIVRQLQMERLDGRLRDNVIDDLIAYLYVTMEYNLLRYLRRNGGFDETLFIKLKDYLLHSLLPHGIFKMSAEAGKDEEDAAEKCICS
;
A
#
# COMPACT_ATOMS: atom_id res chain seq x y z
N MET A 1 -16.84 -4.66 -10.63
CA MET A 1 -16.72 -3.19 -10.43
C MET A 1 -17.81 -2.69 -9.48
N VAL A 2 -17.51 -1.71 -8.59
CA VAL A 2 -18.52 -1.14 -7.68
C VAL A 2 -19.49 -0.28 -8.47
N LYS A 3 -20.79 -0.58 -8.34
CA LYS A 3 -21.83 0.03 -9.15
C LYS A 3 -22.38 1.31 -8.52
N GLU A 4 -22.94 2.17 -9.36
CA GLU A 4 -23.54 3.44 -8.95
C GLU A 4 -24.61 3.28 -7.85
N ALA A 5 -25.37 2.17 -7.91
CA ALA A 5 -26.37 1.85 -6.91
C ALA A 5 -25.81 1.71 -5.48
N PHE A 6 -24.57 1.23 -5.30
CA PHE A 6 -23.90 1.21 -4.01
C PHE A 6 -23.43 2.61 -3.61
N GLN A 7 -22.90 3.39 -4.55
CA GLN A 7 -22.40 4.74 -4.31
C GLN A 7 -23.51 5.71 -3.87
N ARG A 8 -24.76 5.43 -4.27
CA ARG A 8 -25.95 6.23 -3.85
C ARG A 8 -26.48 5.92 -2.46
N LEU A 9 -25.96 4.89 -1.78
CA LEU A 9 -26.30 4.61 -0.39
C LEU A 9 -25.73 5.70 0.52
N SER A 10 -26.37 5.90 1.68
CA SER A 10 -25.79 6.78 2.70
C SER A 10 -24.42 6.26 3.15
N PRO A 11 -23.50 7.15 3.56
CA PRO A 11 -22.18 6.74 4.06
C PRO A 11 -22.26 5.68 5.18
N GLU A 12 -23.21 5.83 6.09
CA GLU A 12 -23.43 4.91 7.21
C GLU A 12 -23.83 3.51 6.72
N ARG A 13 -24.70 3.44 5.69
CA ARG A 13 -25.13 2.17 5.12
C ARG A 13 -24.01 1.51 4.32
N GLN A 14 -23.22 2.29 3.61
CA GLN A 14 -22.03 1.77 2.94
C GLN A 14 -21.05 1.16 3.96
N GLU A 15 -20.79 1.89 5.06
CA GLU A 15 -19.91 1.44 6.13
C GLU A 15 -20.37 0.13 6.74
N GLU A 16 -21.64 0.06 7.11
CA GLU A 16 -22.24 -1.13 7.68
C GLU A 16 -22.06 -2.36 6.77
N LEU A 17 -22.35 -2.21 5.48
CA LEU A 17 -22.22 -3.29 4.50
C LEU A 17 -20.76 -3.73 4.33
N LEU A 18 -19.83 -2.78 4.24
CA LEU A 18 -18.40 -3.07 4.11
C LEU A 18 -17.87 -3.77 5.36
N HIS A 19 -18.26 -3.30 6.55
CA HIS A 19 -17.86 -3.93 7.81
C HIS A 19 -18.38 -5.37 7.91
N LYS A 20 -19.65 -5.62 7.62
CA LYS A 20 -20.23 -6.98 7.61
C LYS A 20 -19.52 -7.90 6.63
N GLY A 21 -19.20 -7.40 5.43
CA GLY A 21 -18.43 -8.14 4.44
C GLY A 21 -17.01 -8.46 4.92
N MET A 22 -16.31 -7.48 5.49
CA MET A 22 -14.97 -7.64 6.07
C MET A 22 -14.96 -8.70 7.17
N MET A 23 -15.91 -8.65 8.09
CA MET A 23 -16.03 -9.63 9.18
C MET A 23 -16.24 -11.06 8.67
N LEU A 24 -16.97 -11.24 7.56
CA LEU A 24 -17.13 -12.55 6.96
C LEU A 24 -15.81 -13.04 6.34
N TYR A 25 -15.09 -12.18 5.64
CA TYR A 25 -13.77 -12.51 5.07
C TYR A 25 -12.74 -12.83 6.17
N LEU A 26 -12.80 -12.18 7.32
CA LEU A 26 -11.91 -12.48 8.45
C LEU A 26 -12.20 -13.85 9.09
N LYS A 27 -13.44 -14.32 9.04
CA LYS A 27 -13.83 -15.62 9.63
C LYS A 27 -13.58 -16.82 8.72
N ASN A 28 -13.50 -16.60 7.43
CA ASN A 28 -13.45 -17.68 6.44
C ASN A 28 -12.29 -17.49 5.45
N PRO A 29 -11.67 -18.56 4.93
CA PRO A 29 -10.79 -18.46 3.78
C PRO A 29 -11.51 -17.82 2.59
N TYR A 30 -10.82 -16.98 1.84
CA TYR A 30 -11.42 -16.19 0.76
C TYR A 30 -12.05 -17.06 -0.34
N ASP A 31 -11.36 -18.12 -0.73
CA ASP A 31 -11.81 -19.10 -1.72
C ASP A 31 -13.14 -19.77 -1.32
N GLN A 32 -13.37 -19.94 -0.01
CA GLN A 32 -14.59 -20.53 0.54
C GLN A 32 -15.74 -19.50 0.68
N VAL A 33 -15.44 -18.20 0.67
CA VAL A 33 -16.49 -17.16 0.73
C VAL A 33 -17.24 -17.10 -0.59
N THR A 34 -18.55 -17.25 -0.51
CA THR A 34 -19.46 -17.16 -1.66
C THR A 34 -20.31 -15.88 -1.59
N VAL A 35 -20.81 -15.44 -2.76
CA VAL A 35 -21.75 -14.30 -2.81
C VAL A 35 -23.00 -14.54 -1.94
N ARG A 36 -23.47 -15.79 -1.84
CA ARG A 36 -24.60 -16.16 -0.98
C ARG A 36 -24.29 -15.90 0.50
N MET A 37 -23.08 -16.26 0.96
CA MET A 37 -22.63 -16.00 2.33
C MET A 37 -22.50 -14.49 2.60
N LEU A 38 -21.93 -13.74 1.64
CA LEU A 38 -21.80 -12.28 1.74
C LEU A 38 -23.18 -11.62 1.80
N ALA A 39 -24.10 -11.96 0.92
CA ALA A 39 -25.44 -11.40 0.92
C ALA A 39 -26.16 -11.66 2.26
N ALA A 40 -26.04 -12.90 2.80
CA ALA A 40 -26.61 -13.25 4.09
C ALA A 40 -25.96 -12.46 5.23
N ALA A 41 -24.62 -12.35 5.28
CA ALA A 41 -23.91 -11.58 6.30
C ALA A 41 -24.24 -10.08 6.26
N MET A 42 -24.42 -9.53 5.05
CA MET A 42 -24.80 -8.13 4.83
C MET A 42 -26.31 -7.87 5.02
N GLU A 43 -27.11 -8.91 5.32
CA GLU A 43 -28.56 -8.84 5.47
C GLU A 43 -29.27 -8.26 4.22
N ILE A 44 -28.81 -8.67 3.04
CA ILE A 44 -29.38 -8.33 1.74
C ILE A 44 -29.66 -9.60 0.94
N ASN A 45 -30.50 -9.51 -0.07
CA ASN A 45 -30.69 -10.61 -1.00
C ASN A 45 -29.61 -10.61 -2.10
N MET A 46 -29.42 -11.74 -2.79
CA MET A 46 -28.43 -11.88 -3.85
C MET A 46 -28.63 -10.89 -5.01
N ALA A 47 -29.89 -10.59 -5.37
CA ALA A 47 -30.17 -9.61 -6.42
C ALA A 47 -29.68 -8.21 -6.03
N THR A 48 -29.82 -7.84 -4.75
CA THR A 48 -29.28 -6.59 -4.20
C THR A 48 -27.76 -6.61 -4.19
N PHE A 49 -27.14 -7.73 -3.86
CA PHE A 49 -25.67 -7.85 -3.95
C PHE A 49 -25.20 -7.57 -5.39
N TYR A 50 -25.76 -8.24 -6.38
CA TYR A 50 -25.39 -8.03 -7.78
C TYR A 50 -25.80 -6.65 -8.36
N ARG A 51 -26.70 -5.95 -7.69
CA ARG A 51 -26.98 -4.54 -8.01
C ARG A 51 -25.86 -3.62 -7.51
N TYR A 52 -25.08 -4.01 -6.49
CA TYR A 52 -23.99 -3.24 -5.92
C TYR A 52 -22.61 -3.64 -6.46
N PHE A 53 -22.37 -4.92 -6.70
CA PHE A 53 -21.10 -5.51 -7.10
C PHE A 53 -21.30 -6.50 -8.24
N ASP A 54 -20.31 -6.67 -9.10
CA ASP A 54 -20.33 -7.74 -10.11
C ASP A 54 -19.90 -9.07 -9.49
N GLU A 55 -18.86 -9.03 -8.64
CA GLU A 55 -18.22 -10.20 -8.04
C GLU A 55 -17.89 -9.94 -6.55
N LYS A 56 -17.53 -11.01 -5.83
CA LYS A 56 -17.09 -10.90 -4.43
C LYS A 56 -15.77 -10.12 -4.29
N GLU A 57 -14.95 -10.19 -5.32
CA GLU A 57 -13.67 -9.47 -5.47
C GLU A 57 -13.88 -7.95 -5.40
N ASP A 58 -14.92 -7.44 -6.01
CA ASP A 58 -15.25 -6.00 -5.99
C ASP A 58 -15.47 -5.48 -4.57
N LEU A 59 -16.18 -6.26 -3.75
CA LEU A 59 -16.38 -5.92 -2.33
C LEU A 59 -15.07 -5.97 -1.56
N SER A 60 -14.28 -7.01 -1.75
CA SER A 60 -12.99 -7.17 -1.09
C SER A 60 -12.04 -6.02 -1.43
N LEU A 61 -11.93 -5.66 -2.71
CA LEU A 61 -11.11 -4.54 -3.17
C LEU A 61 -11.62 -3.20 -2.65
N LEU A 62 -12.94 -3.02 -2.56
CA LEU A 62 -13.50 -1.79 -2.01
C LEU A 62 -13.15 -1.61 -0.53
N ILE A 63 -13.20 -2.69 0.26
CA ILE A 63 -12.76 -2.68 1.67
C ILE A 63 -11.28 -2.28 1.74
N LEU A 64 -10.42 -2.92 0.95
CA LEU A 64 -9.00 -2.61 0.91
C LEU A 64 -8.71 -1.16 0.51
N ARG A 65 -9.37 -0.66 -0.55
CA ARG A 65 -9.24 0.73 -1.00
C ARG A 65 -9.68 1.74 0.06
N ARG A 66 -10.69 1.37 0.87
CA ARG A 66 -11.13 2.22 1.96
C ARG A 66 -10.08 2.34 3.05
N ILE A 67 -9.47 1.23 3.44
CA ILE A 67 -8.35 1.22 4.40
C ILE A 67 -7.16 2.00 3.82
N GLN A 68 -6.82 1.78 2.57
CA GLN A 68 -5.77 2.49 1.85
C GLN A 68 -5.94 4.01 1.87
N ARG A 69 -7.18 4.50 1.73
CA ARG A 69 -7.45 5.95 1.77
C ARG A 69 -7.03 6.59 3.09
N LYS A 70 -7.08 5.87 4.23
CA LYS A 70 -6.59 6.38 5.51
C LYS A 70 -5.10 6.69 5.43
N TYR A 71 -4.30 5.81 4.81
CA TYR A 71 -2.87 6.06 4.58
C TYR A 71 -2.64 7.24 3.63
N VAL A 72 -3.40 7.33 2.54
CA VAL A 72 -3.30 8.45 1.59
C VAL A 72 -3.62 9.79 2.26
N GLN A 73 -4.64 9.82 3.13
CA GLN A 73 -5.04 11.02 3.86
C GLN A 73 -4.03 11.42 4.93
N ALA A 74 -3.37 10.45 5.54
CA ALA A 74 -2.33 10.67 6.54
C ALA A 74 -0.94 10.91 5.92
N ALA A 75 -0.80 10.81 4.59
CA ALA A 75 0.50 10.93 3.95
C ALA A 75 1.18 12.27 4.28
N PRO A 76 2.46 12.27 4.67
CA PRO A 76 3.20 13.48 4.98
C PRO A 76 3.32 14.40 3.75
N HIS A 77 3.64 15.66 3.97
CA HIS A 77 3.82 16.61 2.88
C HIS A 77 5.09 16.37 2.07
N ARG A 78 6.09 15.76 2.68
CA ARG A 78 7.39 15.50 2.06
C ARG A 78 7.66 14.00 1.97
N LEU A 79 8.41 13.63 0.95
CA LEU A 79 8.88 12.26 0.77
C LEU A 79 9.89 11.91 1.88
N PHE A 80 9.76 10.71 2.44
CA PHE A 80 10.60 10.18 3.54
C PHE A 80 10.48 10.93 4.88
N GLU A 81 9.53 11.85 5.05
CA GLU A 81 9.13 12.23 6.40
C GLU A 81 8.53 11.03 7.14
N GLU A 82 8.67 11.05 8.47
CA GLU A 82 8.06 10.04 9.29
C GLU A 82 6.56 9.96 9.02
N PHE A 83 6.11 8.79 8.65
CA PHE A 83 4.70 8.57 8.34
C PHE A 83 3.91 8.60 9.65
N PRO A 84 2.89 9.45 9.78
CA PRO A 84 2.11 9.48 11.00
C PRO A 84 1.42 8.14 11.23
N GLU A 85 1.24 7.78 12.49
CA GLU A 85 0.51 6.57 12.85
C GLU A 85 -0.92 6.66 12.30
N VAL A 86 -1.30 5.67 11.48
CA VAL A 86 -2.63 5.59 10.91
C VAL A 86 -3.50 4.73 11.82
N GLU A 87 -4.51 5.34 12.41
CA GLU A 87 -5.46 4.61 13.24
C GLU A 87 -6.29 3.64 12.41
N LEU A 88 -5.98 2.36 12.56
CA LEU A 88 -6.78 1.26 12.03
C LEU A 88 -7.49 0.54 13.17
N SER A 89 -8.70 0.06 12.92
CA SER A 89 -9.32 -0.88 13.84
C SER A 89 -8.56 -2.23 13.82
N ALA A 90 -8.73 -3.03 14.87
CA ALA A 90 -8.13 -4.36 14.94
C ALA A 90 -8.55 -5.25 13.75
N GLU A 91 -9.79 -5.09 13.28
CA GLU A 91 -10.32 -5.82 12.13
C GLU A 91 -9.70 -5.34 10.82
N GLU A 92 -9.50 -4.04 10.63
CA GLU A 92 -8.85 -3.48 9.46
C GLU A 92 -7.39 -3.95 9.38
N GLN A 93 -6.68 -3.90 10.50
CA GLN A 93 -5.30 -4.40 10.58
C GLN A 93 -5.23 -5.90 10.28
N ALA A 94 -6.12 -6.69 10.86
CA ALA A 94 -6.20 -8.13 10.58
C ALA A 94 -6.52 -8.40 9.10
N TYR A 95 -7.36 -7.58 8.49
CA TYR A 95 -7.73 -7.72 7.08
C TYR A 95 -6.55 -7.47 6.13
N ILE A 96 -5.76 -6.40 6.39
CA ILE A 96 -4.53 -6.11 5.63
C ILE A 96 -3.49 -7.23 5.83
N ASN A 97 -3.24 -7.64 7.07
CA ASN A 97 -2.27 -8.70 7.36
C ASN A 97 -2.64 -9.98 6.65
N ARG A 98 -3.93 -10.29 6.58
CA ARG A 98 -4.43 -11.45 5.86
C ARG A 98 -4.17 -11.35 4.36
N LEU A 99 -4.35 -10.18 3.75
CA LEU A 99 -4.03 -9.96 2.35
C LEU A 99 -2.54 -10.24 2.05
N ILE A 100 -1.63 -9.74 2.89
CA ILE A 100 -0.19 -9.92 2.73
C ILE A 100 0.19 -11.41 2.81
N THR A 101 -0.43 -12.17 3.70
CA THR A 101 -0.16 -13.59 3.89
C THR A 101 -0.91 -14.52 2.94
N TRP A 102 -1.81 -13.98 2.14
CA TRP A 102 -2.70 -14.77 1.30
C TRP A 102 -2.00 -15.34 0.05
N PRO A 103 -2.34 -16.59 -0.35
CA PRO A 103 -1.76 -17.19 -1.56
C PRO A 103 -2.38 -16.67 -2.88
N ASP A 104 -3.49 -15.94 -2.83
CA ASP A 104 -4.16 -15.43 -4.04
C ASP A 104 -3.41 -14.26 -4.68
N ASP A 105 -2.62 -14.58 -5.70
CA ASP A 105 -1.82 -13.61 -6.46
C ASP A 105 -2.71 -12.61 -7.25
N ALA A 106 -3.92 -13.00 -7.64
CA ALA A 106 -4.82 -12.15 -8.43
C ALA A 106 -5.40 -11.00 -7.60
N LEU A 107 -5.89 -11.29 -6.38
CA LEU A 107 -6.44 -10.29 -5.48
C LEU A 107 -5.34 -9.34 -4.98
N GLN A 108 -4.17 -9.87 -4.66
CA GLN A 108 -3.02 -9.06 -4.27
C GLN A 108 -2.60 -8.13 -5.41
N ARG A 109 -2.51 -8.65 -6.64
CA ARG A 109 -2.21 -7.82 -7.81
C ARG A 109 -3.21 -6.69 -7.97
N ALA A 110 -4.51 -6.99 -7.94
CA ALA A 110 -5.57 -5.99 -8.06
C ALA A 110 -5.52 -4.95 -6.93
N TYR A 111 -5.16 -5.36 -5.70
CA TYR A 111 -4.93 -4.44 -4.60
C TYR A 111 -3.78 -3.49 -4.86
N PHE A 112 -2.62 -4.01 -5.28
CA PHE A 112 -1.44 -3.17 -5.53
C PHE A 112 -1.58 -2.31 -6.79
N GLU A 113 -2.29 -2.76 -7.82
CA GLU A 113 -2.65 -1.92 -8.97
C GLU A 113 -3.53 -0.74 -8.52
N GLY A 114 -4.54 -0.99 -7.67
CA GLY A 114 -5.32 0.07 -7.07
C GLY A 114 -4.52 0.98 -6.13
N ALA A 115 -3.49 0.43 -5.45
CA ALA A 115 -2.56 1.22 -4.66
C ALA A 115 -1.74 2.19 -5.52
N VAL A 116 -1.29 1.75 -6.70
CA VAL A 116 -0.60 2.62 -7.66
C VAL A 116 -1.49 3.80 -8.04
N GLU A 117 -2.73 3.54 -8.45
CA GLU A 117 -3.68 4.60 -8.83
C GLU A 117 -3.92 5.63 -7.70
N CYS A 118 -4.01 5.16 -6.45
CA CYS A 118 -4.32 6.03 -5.30
C CYS A 118 -3.09 6.78 -4.77
N ASN A 119 -1.92 6.15 -4.73
CA ASN A 119 -0.75 6.69 -4.05
C ASN A 119 0.22 7.43 -4.99
N MET A 120 0.31 7.06 -6.27
CA MET A 120 1.19 7.75 -7.21
C MET A 120 1.01 9.28 -7.22
N PRO A 121 -0.20 9.84 -7.32
CA PRO A 121 -0.37 11.30 -7.32
C PRO A 121 0.16 11.97 -6.06
N VAL A 122 0.11 11.28 -4.90
CA VAL A 122 0.64 11.80 -3.63
C VAL A 122 2.15 11.86 -3.70
N ILE A 123 2.80 10.76 -4.10
CA ILE A 123 4.27 10.68 -4.20
C ILE A 123 4.81 11.67 -5.24
N VAL A 124 4.16 11.76 -6.40
CA VAL A 124 4.56 12.75 -7.44
C VAL A 124 4.52 14.18 -6.88
N ARG A 125 3.47 14.53 -6.15
CA ARG A 125 3.37 15.84 -5.51
C ARG A 125 4.49 16.08 -4.50
N GLN A 126 4.80 15.06 -3.67
CA GLN A 126 5.90 15.14 -2.71
C GLN A 126 7.25 15.35 -3.42
N LEU A 127 7.52 14.60 -4.50
CA LEU A 127 8.72 14.77 -5.33
C LEU A 127 8.81 16.17 -5.94
N GLN A 128 7.69 16.71 -6.42
CA GLN A 128 7.64 18.07 -6.94
C GLN A 128 8.01 19.12 -5.88
N MET A 129 7.57 18.94 -4.63
CA MET A 129 7.97 19.81 -3.51
C MET A 129 9.47 19.73 -3.24
N GLU A 130 10.03 18.50 -3.23
CA GLU A 130 11.48 18.29 -3.07
C GLU A 130 12.29 18.93 -4.21
N ARG A 131 11.75 18.90 -5.42
CA ARG A 131 12.36 19.56 -6.60
C ARG A 131 12.35 21.07 -6.49
N LEU A 132 11.24 21.68 -6.06
CA LEU A 132 11.15 23.12 -5.83
C LEU A 132 12.15 23.62 -4.79
N ASP A 133 12.41 22.81 -3.77
CA ASP A 133 13.44 23.09 -2.76
C ASP A 133 14.87 22.80 -3.24
N GLY A 134 15.05 22.34 -4.48
CA GLY A 134 16.36 22.07 -5.07
C GLY A 134 17.05 20.83 -4.50
N ARG A 135 16.35 19.98 -3.75
CA ARG A 135 16.91 18.81 -3.07
C ARG A 135 17.04 17.57 -3.96
N LEU A 136 16.25 17.47 -5.01
CA LEU A 136 16.33 16.34 -5.94
C LEU A 136 17.48 16.48 -6.93
N ARG A 137 18.04 15.34 -7.32
CA ARG A 137 18.97 15.26 -8.45
C ARG A 137 18.25 15.60 -9.76
N ASP A 138 18.97 16.19 -10.71
CA ASP A 138 18.36 16.69 -11.95
C ASP A 138 17.86 15.58 -12.88
N ASN A 139 18.42 14.39 -12.74
CA ASN A 139 18.05 13.19 -13.54
C ASN A 139 16.89 12.37 -12.95
N VAL A 140 16.25 12.82 -11.85
CA VAL A 140 15.09 12.13 -11.25
C VAL A 140 13.86 12.32 -12.12
N ILE A 141 13.24 11.21 -12.51
CA ILE A 141 11.95 11.17 -13.22
C ILE A 141 10.86 10.87 -12.20
N ASP A 142 10.04 11.89 -11.88
CA ASP A 142 9.08 11.84 -10.79
C ASP A 142 8.11 10.67 -10.89
N ASP A 143 7.50 10.45 -12.07
CA ASP A 143 6.56 9.36 -12.29
C ASP A 143 7.21 7.97 -12.12
N LEU A 144 8.45 7.80 -12.57
CA LEU A 144 9.18 6.55 -12.43
C LEU A 144 9.49 6.26 -10.97
N ILE A 145 9.96 7.25 -10.22
CA ILE A 145 10.26 7.10 -8.80
C ILE A 145 8.98 6.83 -8.01
N ALA A 146 7.90 7.56 -8.28
CA ALA A 146 6.61 7.33 -7.65
C ALA A 146 6.10 5.91 -7.91
N TYR A 147 6.20 5.42 -9.15
CA TYR A 147 5.82 4.06 -9.50
C TYR A 147 6.66 3.01 -8.75
N LEU A 148 7.99 3.17 -8.75
CA LEU A 148 8.89 2.25 -8.03
C LEU A 148 8.59 2.25 -6.52
N TYR A 149 8.39 3.42 -5.93
CA TYR A 149 8.05 3.56 -4.52
C TYR A 149 6.77 2.81 -4.16
N VAL A 150 5.69 3.03 -4.91
CA VAL A 150 4.38 2.42 -4.64
C VAL A 150 4.36 0.91 -4.91
N THR A 151 5.12 0.43 -5.92
CA THR A 151 5.14 -0.99 -6.28
C THR A 151 6.17 -1.80 -5.50
N MET A 152 7.03 -1.15 -4.73
CA MET A 152 8.14 -1.80 -4.03
C MET A 152 7.67 -2.91 -3.09
N GLU A 153 6.66 -2.67 -2.28
CA GLU A 153 6.12 -3.67 -1.35
C GLU A 153 5.63 -4.93 -2.08
N TYR A 154 4.91 -4.75 -3.17
CA TYR A 154 4.42 -5.87 -3.98
C TYR A 154 5.56 -6.66 -4.62
N ASN A 155 6.54 -5.97 -5.19
CA ASN A 155 7.69 -6.61 -5.81
C ASN A 155 8.52 -7.38 -4.78
N LEU A 156 8.74 -6.80 -3.60
CA LEU A 156 9.46 -7.45 -2.50
C LEU A 156 8.71 -8.69 -2.00
N LEU A 157 7.39 -8.58 -1.80
CA LEU A 157 6.54 -9.69 -1.41
C LEU A 157 6.62 -10.86 -2.40
N ARG A 158 6.53 -10.56 -3.69
CA ARG A 158 6.66 -11.58 -4.76
C ARG A 158 8.04 -12.21 -4.80
N TYR A 159 9.09 -11.41 -4.62
CA TYR A 159 10.46 -11.91 -4.57
C TYR A 159 10.65 -12.93 -3.44
N LEU A 160 10.24 -12.58 -2.22
CA LEU A 160 10.38 -13.45 -1.06
C LEU A 160 9.61 -14.76 -1.25
N ARG A 161 8.39 -14.71 -1.74
CA ARG A 161 7.58 -15.91 -1.99
C ARG A 161 8.21 -16.88 -3.00
N ARG A 162 8.87 -16.35 -4.04
CA ARG A 162 9.55 -17.17 -5.04
C ARG A 162 10.85 -17.78 -4.56
N ASN A 163 11.50 -17.19 -3.56
CA ASN A 163 12.86 -17.55 -3.13
C ASN A 163 12.93 -18.16 -1.72
N GLY A 164 11.89 -18.79 -1.24
CA GLY A 164 11.97 -19.50 0.05
C GLY A 164 10.73 -19.34 0.95
N GLY A 165 9.73 -18.64 0.47
CA GLY A 165 8.52 -18.35 1.22
C GLY A 165 8.52 -16.95 1.85
N PHE A 166 7.37 -16.58 2.42
CA PHE A 166 7.22 -15.28 3.07
C PHE A 166 7.81 -15.32 4.49
N ASP A 167 8.80 -14.48 4.73
CA ASP A 167 9.37 -14.19 6.05
C ASP A 167 9.06 -12.71 6.37
N GLU A 168 8.19 -12.49 7.36
CA GLU A 168 7.76 -11.15 7.76
C GLU A 168 8.92 -10.30 8.29
N THR A 169 9.81 -10.89 9.08
CA THR A 169 10.97 -10.19 9.63
C THR A 169 11.92 -9.72 8.53
N LEU A 170 12.19 -10.58 7.57
CA LEU A 170 13.01 -10.24 6.41
C LEU A 170 12.33 -9.21 5.52
N PHE A 171 11.00 -9.32 5.32
CA PHE A 171 10.22 -8.36 4.55
C PHE A 171 10.33 -6.95 5.15
N ILE A 172 10.13 -6.82 6.46
CA ILE A 172 10.22 -5.54 7.17
C ILE A 172 11.63 -4.95 7.03
N LYS A 173 12.68 -5.73 7.27
CA LYS A 173 14.07 -5.27 7.15
C LYS A 173 14.43 -4.80 5.75
N LEU A 174 14.01 -5.54 4.71
CA LEU A 174 14.30 -5.16 3.33
C LEU A 174 13.51 -3.93 2.90
N LYS A 175 12.25 -3.81 3.32
CA LYS A 175 11.43 -2.63 3.08
C LYS A 175 12.07 -1.39 3.71
N ASP A 176 12.47 -1.49 4.97
CA ASP A 176 13.13 -0.41 5.70
C ASP A 176 14.43 0.03 5.02
N TYR A 177 15.29 -0.93 4.64
CA TYR A 177 16.51 -0.64 3.90
C TYR A 177 16.27 0.08 2.58
N LEU A 178 15.28 -0.37 1.80
CA LEU A 178 14.94 0.25 0.52
C LEU A 178 14.41 1.67 0.69
N LEU A 179 13.54 1.88 1.67
CA LEU A 179 12.88 3.17 1.90
C LEU A 179 13.81 4.19 2.55
N HIS A 180 14.59 3.79 3.55
CA HIS A 180 15.35 4.73 4.37
C HIS A 180 16.84 4.79 4.00
N SER A 181 17.34 3.88 3.19
CA SER A 181 18.74 3.88 2.76
C SER A 181 18.89 4.02 1.24
N LEU A 182 18.43 3.03 0.47
CA LEU A 182 18.76 2.97 -0.96
C LEU A 182 18.08 4.09 -1.78
N LEU A 183 16.77 4.27 -1.64
CA LEU A 183 16.03 5.28 -2.41
C LEU A 183 16.45 6.72 -2.12
N PRO A 184 16.58 7.17 -0.85
CA PRO A 184 17.03 8.52 -0.57
C PRO A 184 18.39 8.85 -1.17
N HIS A 185 19.37 7.94 -1.06
CA HIS A 185 20.69 8.13 -1.65
C HIS A 185 20.66 8.19 -3.19
N GLY A 186 19.70 7.51 -3.82
CA GLY A 186 19.55 7.52 -5.28
C GLY A 186 18.94 8.81 -5.84
N ILE A 187 18.07 9.46 -5.09
CA ILE A 187 17.25 10.56 -5.63
C ILE A 187 17.59 11.95 -5.08
N PHE A 188 18.15 12.06 -3.87
CA PHE A 188 18.53 13.34 -3.29
C PHE A 188 19.96 13.77 -3.66
N LYS A 189 20.17 15.08 -3.73
CA LYS A 189 21.51 15.67 -3.79
C LYS A 189 22.18 15.47 -2.43
N MET A 190 23.37 14.90 -2.42
CA MET A 190 24.18 14.81 -1.19
C MET A 190 24.50 16.22 -0.70
N SER A 191 24.27 16.53 0.56
CA SER A 191 24.78 17.76 1.15
C SER A 191 26.30 17.74 1.13
N ALA A 192 26.93 18.85 0.75
CA ALA A 192 28.38 18.96 0.67
C ALA A 192 29.12 18.70 2.02
N GLU A 193 28.38 18.62 3.13
CA GLU A 193 28.90 18.31 4.45
C GLU A 193 29.00 16.79 4.73
N ALA A 194 28.16 15.95 4.11
CA ALA A 194 28.25 14.50 4.27
C ALA A 194 29.44 13.90 3.50
N GLY A 195 29.92 14.56 2.46
CA GLY A 195 31.07 14.09 1.65
C GLY A 195 32.43 14.24 2.32
N LYS A 196 32.57 15.10 3.33
CA LYS A 196 33.86 15.27 4.05
C LYS A 196 34.12 14.15 5.04
N ASP A 197 33.09 13.61 5.66
CA ASP A 197 33.24 12.53 6.64
C ASP A 197 33.56 11.17 5.98
N GLU A 198 33.11 10.95 4.73
CA GLU A 198 33.42 9.74 3.97
C GLU A 198 34.82 9.79 3.31
N GLU A 199 35.29 10.95 2.84
CA GLU A 199 36.65 11.12 2.33
C GLU A 199 37.69 10.97 3.47
N ASP A 200 37.43 11.56 4.64
CA ASP A 200 38.30 11.42 5.83
C ASP A 200 38.32 9.98 6.38
N ALA A 201 37.21 9.22 6.23
CA ALA A 201 37.15 7.82 6.62
C ALA A 201 37.87 6.91 5.61
N ALA A 202 37.80 7.21 4.33
CA ALA A 202 38.47 6.47 3.27
C ALA A 202 39.99 6.70 3.29
N GLU A 203 40.48 7.92 3.56
CA GLU A 203 41.92 8.20 3.72
C GLU A 203 42.54 7.51 4.94
N LYS A 204 41.80 7.38 6.04
CA LYS A 204 42.25 6.65 7.24
C LYS A 204 42.34 5.13 7.05
N CYS A 205 41.55 4.55 6.14
CA CYS A 205 41.61 3.11 5.82
C CYS A 205 42.77 2.73 4.89
N ILE A 206 43.32 3.69 4.13
CA ILE A 206 44.40 3.41 3.15
C ILE A 206 45.78 3.54 3.83
N CYS A 207 45.87 4.17 4.99
CA CYS A 207 47.10 4.41 5.77
C CYS A 207 47.29 3.47 6.99
N SER A 208 46.50 2.39 7.11
CA SER A 208 46.66 1.35 8.13
C SER A 208 46.92 0.01 7.48
#